data_36e599ea336c88a957fef9c4f57bde2f
#
_entry.id   36e599ea336c88a957fef9c4f57bde2f
#
_cell.length_a   1.000
_cell.length_b   1.000
_cell.length_c   1.000
_cell.angle_alpha   90.00
_cell.angle_beta   90.00
_cell.angle_gamma   90.00
#
_symmetry.space_group_name_H-M   'P 1'
#
loop_
_entity.id
_entity.type
_entity.pdbx_description
1 polymer ?
#
loop_
_entity_poly.entity_id
_entity_poly.type
_entity_poly.pdbx_seq_one_letter_code
_entity_poly.pdbx_strand_id
1 'polypeptide(L)'
;SNIPDQALTGSILISNNEIKLQSSLLFDMADLLESTDYFSMNGLEKFDAIVNISNEVVSLKLNTNLNNTVIKSSLDELKKDLNIKLATKIFISDLSNPTYLIENKKFKAFIGERNNGFFSLGASFDKEIMEINNNDGFHIFLSLNKFKIDDLFSNNDFNNTSNLKSMTISINQLDIF
;
A
#
# COMPACT_ATOMS: atom_id res chain seq x y z
N SER A 1 9.82 2.24 22.27
CA SER A 1 10.31 2.74 20.97
C SER A 1 10.66 4.22 21.14
N ASN A 2 11.95 4.55 21.13
CA ASN A 2 12.40 5.93 21.08
C ASN A 2 12.32 6.39 19.62
N ILE A 3 11.30 7.17 19.30
CA ILE A 3 11.31 7.98 18.08
C ILE A 3 12.42 9.02 18.33
N PRO A 4 13.50 9.05 17.54
CA PRO A 4 14.51 10.09 17.72
C PRO A 4 13.84 11.43 17.55
N ASP A 5 14.23 12.41 18.37
CA ASP A 5 13.84 13.83 18.27
C ASP A 5 14.22 14.35 16.85
N GLN A 6 13.40 14.09 15.88
CA GLN A 6 13.55 14.65 14.55
C GLN A 6 12.94 16.04 14.58
N ALA A 7 13.77 17.05 14.44
CA ALA A 7 13.29 18.40 14.20
C ALA A 7 12.40 18.38 12.95
N LEU A 8 11.09 18.49 13.13
CA LEU A 8 10.13 18.63 12.04
C LEU A 8 10.40 19.97 11.34
N THR A 9 11.08 19.90 10.21
CA THR A 9 11.23 21.05 9.32
C THR A 9 10.11 21.02 8.30
N GLY A 10 9.28 22.04 8.29
CA GLY A 10 8.14 22.08 7.38
C GLY A 10 7.64 23.49 7.13
N SER A 11 6.64 23.60 6.28
CA SER A 11 5.92 24.84 6.00
C SER A 11 4.45 24.71 6.39
N ILE A 12 3.86 25.84 6.82
CA ILE A 12 2.44 25.96 7.13
C ILE A 12 1.87 26.98 6.18
N LEU A 13 0.83 26.60 5.44
CA LEU A 13 0.02 27.48 4.62
C LEU A 13 -1.39 27.52 5.22
N ILE A 14 -1.87 28.73 5.51
CA ILE A 14 -3.21 28.96 6.04
C ILE A 14 -3.98 29.79 5.00
N SER A 15 -5.10 29.29 4.55
CA SER A 15 -6.08 30.01 3.74
C SER A 15 -7.43 30.03 4.46
N ASN A 16 -8.43 30.74 3.94
CA ASN A 16 -9.68 31.05 4.65
C ASN A 16 -10.42 29.84 5.26
N ASN A 17 -10.26 28.63 4.69
CA ASN A 17 -10.94 27.41 5.19
C ASN A 17 -10.02 26.15 5.13
N GLU A 18 -8.74 26.34 4.93
CA GLU A 18 -7.81 25.21 4.77
C GLU A 18 -6.47 25.51 5.47
N ILE A 19 -5.99 24.55 6.23
CA ILE A 19 -4.63 24.55 6.78
C ILE A 19 -3.87 23.42 6.11
N LYS A 20 -2.76 23.77 5.47
CA LYS A 20 -1.87 22.80 4.84
C LYS A 20 -0.54 22.79 5.56
N LEU A 21 -0.17 21.65 6.11
CA LEU A 21 1.13 21.41 6.72
C LEU A 21 1.94 20.52 5.78
N GLN A 22 3.18 20.92 5.54
CA GLN A 22 4.10 20.15 4.71
C GLN A 22 5.38 19.88 5.48
N SER A 23 5.81 18.62 5.51
CA SER A 23 7.01 18.19 6.22
C SER A 23 7.63 16.97 5.55
N SER A 24 8.86 16.64 5.96
CA SER A 24 9.48 15.36 5.61
C SER A 24 9.61 14.50 6.85
N LEU A 25 9.24 13.23 6.72
CA LEU A 25 9.28 12.22 7.78
C LEU A 25 10.23 11.11 7.38
N LEU A 26 10.92 10.53 8.35
CA LEU A 26 11.78 9.38 8.14
C LEU A 26 11.18 8.18 8.87
N PHE A 27 10.91 7.10 8.13
CA PHE A 27 10.33 5.88 8.69
C PHE A 27 11.26 4.70 8.48
N ASP A 28 11.40 3.86 9.51
CA ASP A 28 11.92 2.52 9.32
C ASP A 28 10.81 1.64 8.74
N MET A 29 11.05 1.10 7.56
CA MET A 29 10.05 0.32 6.84
C MET A 29 9.75 -1.00 7.54
N ALA A 30 10.66 -1.50 8.38
CA ALA A 30 10.44 -2.70 9.19
C ALA A 30 9.39 -2.46 10.30
N ASP A 31 9.25 -1.23 10.77
CA ASP A 31 8.28 -0.86 11.82
C ASP A 31 6.85 -0.65 11.27
N LEU A 32 6.70 -0.45 9.96
CA LEU A 32 5.40 -0.17 9.34
C LEU A 32 4.56 -1.43 9.10
N LEU A 33 5.21 -2.56 8.85
CA LEU A 33 4.54 -3.83 8.55
C LEU A 33 5.26 -4.96 9.28
N GLU A 34 4.50 -5.80 9.96
CA GLU A 34 5.04 -7.04 10.53
C GLU A 34 5.59 -7.91 9.39
N SER A 35 6.85 -8.32 9.55
CA SER A 35 7.50 -9.24 8.62
C SER A 35 6.87 -10.61 8.75
N THR A 36 6.54 -11.21 7.61
CA THR A 36 6.07 -12.59 7.51
C THR A 36 7.07 -13.41 6.70
N ASP A 37 6.92 -14.72 6.66
CA ASP A 37 7.75 -15.60 5.82
C ASP A 37 7.60 -15.27 4.32
N TYR A 38 6.49 -14.64 3.94
CA TYR A 38 6.12 -14.35 2.54
C TYR A 38 6.37 -12.91 2.13
N PHE A 39 6.49 -12.00 3.10
CA PHE A 39 6.64 -10.57 2.82
C PHE A 39 7.41 -9.87 3.92
N SER A 40 8.40 -9.06 3.55
CA SER A 40 9.08 -8.13 4.44
C SER A 40 9.51 -6.86 3.71
N MET A 41 9.54 -5.75 4.45
CA MET A 41 10.09 -4.48 4.00
C MET A 41 11.16 -4.03 4.98
N ASN A 42 12.33 -3.61 4.47
CA ASN A 42 13.43 -3.15 5.31
C ASN A 42 14.08 -1.93 4.69
N GLY A 43 14.47 -0.99 5.53
CA GLY A 43 15.20 0.20 5.14
C GLY A 43 14.64 1.48 5.75
N LEU A 44 15.46 2.50 5.83
CA LEU A 44 15.10 3.82 6.35
C LEU A 44 14.70 4.71 5.17
N GLU A 45 13.41 5.07 5.09
CA GLU A 45 12.88 5.77 3.92
C GLU A 45 12.31 7.13 4.29
N LYS A 46 12.58 8.12 3.43
CA LYS A 46 12.06 9.48 3.56
C LYS A 46 10.71 9.61 2.85
N PHE A 47 9.74 10.18 3.56
CA PHE A 47 8.43 10.51 3.04
C PHE A 47 8.24 12.03 3.05
N ASP A 48 7.77 12.60 1.96
CA ASP A 48 7.23 13.94 1.91
C ASP A 48 5.76 13.87 2.31
N ALA A 49 5.44 14.49 3.45
CA ALA A 49 4.12 14.45 4.07
C ALA A 49 3.40 15.78 3.85
N ILE A 50 2.12 15.70 3.48
CA ILE A 50 1.21 16.84 3.37
C ILE A 50 -0.04 16.51 4.18
N VAL A 51 -0.28 17.26 5.25
CA VAL A 51 -1.53 17.22 6.02
C VAL A 51 -2.41 18.36 5.56
N ASN A 52 -3.64 18.07 5.16
CA ASN A 52 -4.67 19.06 4.87
C ASN A 52 -5.75 18.98 5.94
N ILE A 53 -6.11 20.12 6.49
CA ILE A 53 -7.21 20.29 7.45
C ILE A 53 -8.22 21.22 6.79
N SER A 54 -9.41 20.71 6.48
CA SER A 54 -10.48 21.50 5.87
C SER A 54 -11.82 21.00 6.37
N ASN A 55 -12.69 21.92 6.82
CA ASN A 55 -14.03 21.61 7.32
C ASN A 55 -14.06 20.47 8.36
N GLU A 56 -13.15 20.50 9.34
CA GLU A 56 -12.98 19.49 10.38
C GLU A 56 -12.48 18.12 9.91
N VAL A 57 -12.27 17.94 8.61
CA VAL A 57 -11.66 16.73 8.05
C VAL A 57 -10.16 16.89 7.94
N VAL A 58 -9.42 15.92 8.45
CA VAL A 58 -7.97 15.86 8.37
C VAL A 58 -7.57 14.75 7.42
N SER A 59 -6.89 15.11 6.33
CA SER A 59 -6.33 14.16 5.37
C SER A 59 -4.81 14.22 5.35
N LEU A 60 -4.18 13.08 5.02
CA LEU A 60 -2.73 12.94 4.94
C LEU A 60 -2.34 12.35 3.59
N LYS A 61 -1.38 13.01 2.93
CA LYS A 61 -0.74 12.51 1.73
C LYS A 61 0.75 12.30 2.00
N LEU A 62 1.23 11.10 1.74
CA LEU A 62 2.64 10.73 1.83
C LEU A 62 3.16 10.38 0.43
N ASN A 63 4.32 10.90 0.07
CA ASN A 63 5.01 10.53 -1.17
C ASN A 63 6.42 10.07 -0.83
N THR A 64 6.86 9.00 -1.47
CA THR A 64 8.22 8.48 -1.36
C THR A 64 8.66 7.85 -2.66
N ASN A 65 9.95 7.61 -2.80
CA ASN A 65 10.51 6.86 -3.93
C ASN A 65 10.90 5.41 -3.54
N LEU A 66 10.77 5.04 -2.27
CA LEU A 66 11.23 3.76 -1.71
C LEU A 66 12.67 3.40 -2.13
N ASN A 67 13.53 4.42 -2.30
CA ASN A 67 14.87 4.20 -2.85
C ASN A 67 15.78 3.40 -1.93
N ASN A 68 15.63 3.60 -0.62
CA ASN A 68 16.42 2.94 0.43
C ASN A 68 15.72 1.70 1.01
N THR A 69 14.62 1.28 0.41
CA THR A 69 13.80 0.15 0.89
C THR A 69 14.07 -1.09 0.04
N VAL A 70 14.27 -2.22 0.69
CA VAL A 70 14.24 -3.56 0.08
C VAL A 70 12.90 -4.21 0.39
N ILE A 71 12.25 -4.74 -0.63
CA ILE A 71 11.01 -5.53 -0.49
C ILE A 71 11.33 -6.97 -0.89
N LYS A 72 11.18 -7.89 0.05
CA LYS A 72 11.22 -9.33 -0.19
C LYS A 72 9.79 -9.86 -0.22
N SER A 73 9.47 -10.69 -1.17
CA SER A 73 8.15 -11.29 -1.33
C SER A 73 8.25 -12.66 -1.99
N SER A 74 7.31 -13.55 -1.73
CA SER A 74 7.12 -14.77 -2.51
C SER A 74 6.67 -14.46 -3.95
N LEU A 75 5.97 -13.33 -4.17
CA LEU A 75 5.60 -12.86 -5.49
C LEU A 75 6.73 -12.01 -6.09
N ASP A 76 7.30 -12.46 -7.20
CA ASP A 76 8.42 -11.79 -7.87
C ASP A 76 8.07 -10.36 -8.31
N GLU A 77 6.84 -10.12 -8.69
CA GLU A 77 6.32 -8.82 -9.11
C GLU A 77 6.41 -7.77 -7.99
N LEU A 78 6.29 -8.19 -6.72
CA LEU A 78 6.42 -7.30 -5.56
C LEU A 78 7.86 -7.06 -5.14
N LYS A 79 8.81 -7.94 -5.49
CA LYS A 79 10.21 -7.81 -5.09
C LYS A 79 10.81 -6.49 -5.56
N LYS A 80 11.63 -5.90 -4.71
CA LYS A 80 12.36 -4.67 -5.00
C LYS A 80 13.70 -4.65 -4.30
N ASP A 81 14.76 -4.46 -5.06
CA ASP A 81 16.12 -4.33 -4.53
C ASP A 81 16.41 -2.89 -4.06
N LEU A 82 17.46 -2.78 -3.25
CA LEU A 82 17.99 -1.51 -2.81
C LEU A 82 18.37 -0.62 -4.02
N ASN A 83 18.24 0.69 -3.89
CA ASN A 83 18.50 1.69 -4.93
C ASN A 83 17.61 1.59 -6.20
N ILE A 84 16.64 0.71 -6.23
CA ILE A 84 15.62 0.71 -7.28
C ILE A 84 14.49 1.65 -6.88
N LYS A 85 14.30 2.70 -7.68
CA LYS A 85 13.26 3.70 -7.42
C LYS A 85 11.87 3.15 -7.68
N LEU A 86 11.00 3.23 -6.67
CA LEU A 86 9.57 2.90 -6.76
C LEU A 86 8.76 4.06 -6.17
N ALA A 87 8.43 5.04 -7.01
CA ALA A 87 7.61 6.18 -6.60
C ALA A 87 6.26 5.67 -6.09
N THR A 88 6.01 5.92 -4.80
CA THR A 88 4.82 5.44 -4.09
C THR A 88 4.10 6.63 -3.46
N LYS A 89 2.78 6.63 -3.59
CA LYS A 89 1.88 7.61 -2.98
C LYS A 89 0.95 6.89 -2.04
N ILE A 90 0.75 7.47 -0.86
CA ILE A 90 -0.22 7.01 0.12
C ILE A 90 -1.12 8.20 0.43
N PHE A 91 -2.41 7.99 0.34
CA PHE A 91 -3.42 8.98 0.70
C PHE A 91 -4.34 8.41 1.76
N ILE A 92 -4.54 9.17 2.84
CA ILE A 92 -5.47 8.85 3.92
C ILE A 92 -6.50 9.98 3.94
N SER A 93 -7.77 9.65 3.65
CA SER A 93 -8.79 10.67 3.37
C SER A 93 -9.32 11.38 4.62
N ASP A 94 -9.48 10.66 5.71
CA ASP A 94 -10.01 11.17 6.98
C ASP A 94 -9.36 10.42 8.12
N LEU A 95 -8.62 11.12 8.97
CA LEU A 95 -7.94 10.48 10.09
C LEU A 95 -8.89 10.01 11.20
N SER A 96 -10.13 10.52 11.24
CA SER A 96 -11.15 10.07 12.21
C SER A 96 -11.88 8.80 11.76
N ASN A 97 -12.03 8.62 10.44
CA ASN A 97 -12.58 7.41 9.82
C ASN A 97 -11.75 7.08 8.55
N PRO A 98 -10.55 6.51 8.72
CA PRO A 98 -9.57 6.50 7.65
C PRO A 98 -9.91 5.53 6.53
N THR A 99 -9.79 6.05 5.30
CA THR A 99 -9.65 5.22 4.11
C THR A 99 -8.25 5.42 3.52
N TYR A 100 -7.66 4.35 3.01
CA TYR A 100 -6.29 4.33 2.54
C TYR A 100 -6.26 4.04 1.05
N LEU A 101 -5.58 4.87 0.29
CA LEU A 101 -5.22 4.61 -1.10
C LEU A 101 -3.70 4.56 -1.20
N ILE A 102 -3.14 3.44 -1.64
CA ILE A 102 -1.72 3.26 -1.87
C ILE A 102 -1.53 2.95 -3.34
N GLU A 103 -0.66 3.68 -4.02
CA GLU A 103 -0.41 3.45 -5.43
C GLU A 103 1.07 3.63 -5.81
N ASN A 104 1.53 2.76 -6.68
CA ASN A 104 2.78 2.88 -7.41
C ASN A 104 2.67 2.12 -8.76
N LYS A 105 3.76 2.07 -9.53
CA LYS A 105 3.77 1.41 -10.84
C LYS A 105 3.58 -0.12 -10.79
N LYS A 106 3.73 -0.76 -9.62
CA LYS A 106 3.62 -2.21 -9.45
C LYS A 106 2.26 -2.62 -8.95
N PHE A 107 1.72 -1.86 -7.99
CA PHE A 107 0.45 -2.19 -7.35
C PHE A 107 -0.36 -0.96 -6.97
N LYS A 108 -1.65 -1.18 -6.80
CA LYS A 108 -2.61 -0.23 -6.25
C LYS A 108 -3.46 -0.93 -5.20
N ALA A 109 -3.68 -0.27 -4.07
CA ALA A 109 -4.53 -0.79 -3.00
C ALA A 109 -5.44 0.31 -2.49
N PHE A 110 -6.69 -0.04 -2.24
CA PHE A 110 -7.65 0.79 -1.54
C PHE A 110 -8.22 -0.01 -0.37
N ILE A 111 -8.22 0.59 0.81
CA ILE A 111 -8.80 0.02 2.02
C ILE A 111 -9.77 1.04 2.58
N GLY A 112 -11.05 0.72 2.52
CA GLY A 112 -12.14 1.53 3.03
C GLY A 112 -12.63 1.04 4.40
N GLU A 113 -13.80 1.53 4.79
CA GLU A 113 -14.45 1.13 6.03
C GLU A 113 -14.67 -0.38 6.09
N ARG A 114 -14.56 -0.95 7.30
CA ARG A 114 -14.76 -2.40 7.56
C ARG A 114 -13.85 -3.32 6.74
N ASN A 115 -12.66 -2.82 6.35
CA ASN A 115 -11.71 -3.54 5.50
C ASN A 115 -12.29 -3.91 4.11
N ASN A 116 -13.24 -3.15 3.60
CA ASN A 116 -13.67 -3.26 2.21
C ASN A 116 -12.63 -2.60 1.31
N GLY A 117 -12.52 -3.05 0.07
CA GLY A 117 -11.62 -2.42 -0.88
C GLY A 117 -10.99 -3.40 -1.86
N PHE A 118 -9.79 -3.08 -2.31
CA PHE A 118 -9.07 -3.93 -3.24
C PHE A 118 -7.56 -3.84 -3.10
N PHE A 119 -6.88 -4.89 -3.54
CA PHE A 119 -5.45 -4.91 -3.87
C PHE A 119 -5.29 -5.36 -5.32
N SER A 120 -4.56 -4.61 -6.11
CA SER A 120 -4.25 -4.94 -7.51
C SER A 120 -2.75 -4.92 -7.72
N LEU A 121 -2.20 -6.00 -8.25
CA LEU A 121 -0.80 -6.14 -8.66
C LEU A 121 -0.74 -6.23 -10.18
N GLY A 122 0.02 -5.31 -10.80
CA GLY A 122 0.10 -5.16 -12.26
C GLY A 122 -0.95 -4.19 -12.82
N ALA A 123 -0.82 -3.83 -14.10
CA ALA A 123 -1.58 -2.75 -14.74
C ALA A 123 -2.89 -3.20 -15.43
N SER A 124 -3.26 -4.48 -15.35
CA SER A 124 -4.27 -5.07 -16.25
C SER A 124 -5.71 -4.99 -15.74
N PHE A 125 -5.96 -4.44 -14.55
CA PHE A 125 -7.26 -4.56 -13.87
C PHE A 125 -7.99 -3.24 -13.60
N ASP A 126 -7.63 -2.16 -14.29
CA ASP A 126 -8.26 -0.85 -14.05
C ASP A 126 -9.77 -0.86 -14.33
N LYS A 127 -10.22 -1.65 -15.31
CA LYS A 127 -11.65 -1.78 -15.64
C LYS A 127 -12.40 -2.51 -14.54
N GLU A 128 -11.90 -3.64 -14.10
CA GLU A 128 -12.49 -4.47 -13.03
C GLU A 128 -12.52 -3.68 -11.71
N ILE A 129 -11.48 -2.90 -11.41
CA ILE A 129 -11.42 -2.04 -10.24
C ILE A 129 -12.51 -0.97 -10.27
N MET A 130 -12.81 -0.37 -11.43
CA MET A 130 -13.87 0.62 -11.57
C MET A 130 -15.28 0.04 -11.37
N GLU A 131 -15.45 -1.26 -11.57
CA GLU A 131 -16.72 -1.96 -11.39
C GLU A 131 -16.96 -2.43 -9.95
N ILE A 132 -15.95 -2.30 -9.05
CA ILE A 132 -16.09 -2.71 -7.65
C ILE A 132 -17.03 -1.76 -6.91
N ASN A 133 -18.03 -2.32 -6.28
CA ASN A 133 -18.77 -1.61 -5.25
C ASN A 133 -17.96 -1.65 -3.94
N ASN A 134 -17.43 -0.51 -3.50
CA ASN A 134 -16.57 -0.39 -2.32
C ASN A 134 -17.18 -0.89 -0.99
N ASN A 135 -18.44 -1.28 -0.98
CA ASN A 135 -19.13 -1.81 0.19
C ASN A 135 -19.27 -3.34 0.18
N ASP A 136 -18.73 -4.02 -0.82
CA ASP A 136 -19.02 -5.44 -1.09
C ASP A 136 -17.93 -6.42 -0.62
N GLY A 137 -16.98 -5.98 0.19
CA GLY A 137 -15.89 -6.77 0.71
C GLY A 137 -14.53 -6.43 0.09
N PHE A 138 -13.55 -7.33 0.23
CA PHE A 138 -12.20 -7.12 -0.27
C PHE A 138 -11.94 -7.93 -1.54
N HIS A 139 -11.35 -7.30 -2.55
CA HIS A 139 -11.08 -7.90 -3.85
C HIS A 139 -9.58 -7.94 -4.11
N ILE A 140 -9.09 -9.03 -4.67
CA ILE A 140 -7.68 -9.20 -5.03
C ILE A 140 -7.58 -9.44 -6.54
N PHE A 141 -6.72 -8.67 -7.20
CA PHE A 141 -6.39 -8.78 -8.62
C PHE A 141 -4.89 -8.98 -8.78
N LEU A 142 -4.47 -10.10 -9.35
CA LEU A 142 -3.06 -10.43 -9.53
C LEU A 142 -2.77 -10.64 -11.01
N SER A 143 -1.79 -9.89 -11.55
CA SER A 143 -1.20 -10.16 -12.86
C SER A 143 0.22 -10.67 -12.63
N LEU A 144 0.43 -11.96 -12.83
CA LEU A 144 1.67 -12.66 -12.54
C LEU A 144 2.34 -13.12 -13.83
N ASN A 145 3.65 -12.89 -13.94
CA ASN A 145 4.43 -13.42 -15.05
C ASN A 145 4.56 -14.94 -14.97
N LYS A 146 4.73 -15.44 -13.75
CA LYS A 146 4.92 -16.86 -13.48
C LYS A 146 4.21 -17.24 -12.19
N PHE A 147 3.56 -18.38 -12.18
CA PHE A 147 2.87 -18.89 -11.00
C PHE A 147 3.06 -20.39 -10.87
N LYS A 148 3.34 -20.86 -9.66
CA LYS A 148 3.39 -22.28 -9.31
C LYS A 148 2.16 -22.63 -8.50
N ILE A 149 1.46 -23.67 -8.93
CA ILE A 149 0.23 -24.12 -8.24
C ILE A 149 0.49 -24.53 -6.79
N ASP A 150 1.66 -25.10 -6.51
CA ASP A 150 2.03 -25.50 -5.14
C ASP A 150 2.05 -24.32 -4.15
N ASP A 151 2.29 -23.08 -4.64
CA ASP A 151 2.27 -21.88 -3.81
C ASP A 151 0.86 -21.54 -3.29
N LEU A 152 -0.20 -21.99 -3.98
CA LEU A 152 -1.59 -21.83 -3.53
C LEU A 152 -1.99 -22.81 -2.42
N PHE A 153 -1.46 -24.01 -2.44
CA PHE A 153 -1.91 -25.10 -1.57
C PHE A 153 -1.01 -25.33 -0.35
N SER A 154 0.18 -24.71 -0.33
CA SER A 154 1.13 -24.84 0.78
C SER A 154 0.66 -24.15 2.07
N ASN A 155 -0.37 -23.29 2.00
CA ASN A 155 -0.82 -22.47 3.12
C ASN A 155 -2.28 -22.74 3.48
N ASN A 156 -2.49 -23.55 4.51
CA ASN A 156 -3.79 -23.75 5.15
C ASN A 156 -4.34 -22.54 5.92
N ASP A 157 -3.69 -21.37 5.83
CA ASP A 157 -4.04 -20.16 6.60
C ASP A 157 -5.13 -19.28 5.96
N PHE A 158 -5.78 -19.74 4.88
CA PHE A 158 -6.94 -19.04 4.30
C PHE A 158 -8.17 -18.97 5.23
N ASN A 159 -8.10 -19.59 6.42
CA ASN A 159 -9.23 -19.64 7.35
C ASN A 159 -9.60 -18.29 8.00
N ASN A 160 -8.83 -17.21 7.82
CA ASN A 160 -9.09 -15.88 8.41
C ASN A 160 -9.50 -14.77 7.41
N THR A 161 -9.85 -15.12 6.18
CA THR A 161 -10.27 -14.13 5.17
C THR A 161 -11.78 -13.88 5.19
N SER A 162 -12.34 -13.55 6.34
CA SER A 162 -13.79 -13.36 6.51
C SER A 162 -14.40 -12.28 5.59
N ASN A 163 -13.59 -11.40 5.00
CA ASN A 163 -14.02 -10.33 4.09
C ASN A 163 -13.54 -10.48 2.64
N LEU A 164 -12.79 -11.52 2.29
CA LEU A 164 -12.36 -11.72 0.90
C LEU A 164 -13.57 -12.08 0.03
N LYS A 165 -13.93 -11.20 -0.90
CA LYS A 165 -15.08 -11.37 -1.80
C LYS A 165 -14.71 -12.08 -3.09
N SER A 166 -13.58 -11.68 -3.70
CA SER A 166 -13.09 -12.31 -4.93
C SER A 166 -11.58 -12.22 -5.06
N MET A 167 -11.03 -13.20 -5.80
CA MET A 167 -9.65 -13.17 -6.27
C MET A 167 -9.65 -13.48 -7.76
N THR A 168 -9.06 -12.57 -8.54
CA THR A 168 -8.87 -12.72 -9.98
C THR A 168 -7.37 -12.79 -10.26
N ILE A 169 -6.93 -13.85 -10.94
CA ILE A 169 -5.52 -14.07 -11.25
C ILE A 169 -5.37 -14.19 -12.76
N SER A 170 -4.55 -13.33 -13.36
CA SER A 170 -4.08 -13.41 -14.73
C SER A 170 -2.64 -13.90 -14.72
N ILE A 171 -2.34 -14.99 -15.43
CA ILE A 171 -1.03 -15.63 -15.41
C ILE A 171 -0.52 -15.74 -16.84
N ASN A 172 0.69 -15.23 -17.09
CA ASN A 172 1.34 -15.33 -18.40
C ASN A 172 1.93 -16.72 -18.64
N GLN A 173 2.49 -17.34 -17.59
CA GLN A 173 3.07 -18.68 -17.63
C GLN A 173 2.66 -19.45 -16.37
N LEU A 174 1.97 -20.57 -16.56
CA LEU A 174 1.59 -21.51 -15.50
C LEU A 174 2.53 -22.72 -15.52
N ASP A 175 3.28 -22.92 -14.45
CA ASP A 175 4.06 -24.13 -14.23
C ASP A 175 3.22 -25.13 -13.41
N ILE A 176 2.89 -26.24 -14.03
CA ILE A 176 2.18 -27.37 -13.41
C ILE A 176 3.21 -28.48 -13.26
N PHE A 177 3.56 -28.83 -12.04
CA PHE A 177 4.44 -29.97 -11.73
C PHE A 177 3.70 -30.95 -10.82
#